data_eb399130b560d5858063adb6edd948ba
#
_entry.id   eb399130b560d5858063adb6edd948ba
#
_cell.length_a   1.000
_cell.length_b   1.000
_cell.length_c   1.000
_cell.angle_alpha   90.00
_cell.angle_beta   90.00
_cell.angle_gamma   90.00
#
_symmetry.space_group_name_H-M   'P 1'
#
loop_
_entity.id
_entity.type
_entity.pdbx_description
1 polymer ?
#
loop_
_entity_poly.entity_id
_entity_poly.type
_entity_poly.pdbx_seq_one_letter_code
_entity_poly.pdbx_strand_id
1 'polypeptide(L)'
;SGNKIRITAQLIKVTDGYHLWSEKYDRQLEDIFDIQDEISLAILNAIKIQLFGAAKEAVLKKYTDNHEAYQLYLKGRFYYNKWGGADSFNKAIDYFNAAIKIEANYALAFAGIASSYITLWHYNYLPPEKCLPQAKEAIQQCLLLDDKIAESHLAMGMMKTWYEWDFSAAPIELKKAIELNPNIAEAHEKYALCMQLLGNYTEATKHASIAYNLDPVSLMINFNVGIVYMVAGNYDKELEYGRRLVELEPNFYGSHLLVGCSLIGLKKYEEAFPEIEAALHQNVGSLTLRYMGLIYGLIGEKVKAREVVERMKDLVSTQWVGNYDIGVVYLALGEFDNAFQYFEKAIEKHEGFLLFWKYNFRYFPELKDDPRTEQLLEKIGTPYQW
;
A
#
# COMPACT_ATOMS: atom_id res chain seq x y z
N SER A 1 -33.00 16.79 -14.79
CA SER A 1 -32.05 17.88 -15.04
C SER A 1 -30.61 17.34 -15.05
N GLY A 2 -30.31 16.45 -16.00
CA GLY A 2 -29.25 15.47 -15.91
C GLY A 2 -27.83 15.92 -16.29
N ASN A 3 -27.60 17.04 -16.99
CA ASN A 3 -26.27 17.33 -17.54
C ASN A 3 -25.56 18.58 -16.98
N LYS A 4 -26.04 19.16 -15.87
CA LYS A 4 -25.39 20.30 -15.25
C LYS A 4 -24.66 19.90 -13.98
N ILE A 5 -23.40 20.31 -13.88
CA ILE A 5 -22.57 20.11 -12.69
C ILE A 5 -22.31 21.48 -12.04
N ARG A 6 -22.37 21.53 -10.73
CA ARG A 6 -21.93 22.68 -9.94
C ARG A 6 -20.76 22.24 -9.05
N ILE A 7 -19.63 22.88 -9.22
CA ILE A 7 -18.44 22.67 -8.40
C ILE A 7 -18.17 23.95 -7.64
N THR A 8 -17.93 23.81 -6.33
CA THR A 8 -17.41 24.93 -5.51
C THR A 8 -16.02 24.52 -5.05
N ALA A 9 -15.01 25.26 -5.46
CA ALA A 9 -13.63 25.07 -5.04
C ALA A 9 -13.27 26.16 -4.02
N GLN A 10 -12.56 25.77 -2.96
CA GLN A 10 -12.13 26.69 -1.90
C GLN A 10 -10.69 26.37 -1.51
N LEU A 11 -9.89 27.41 -1.29
CA LEU A 11 -8.56 27.31 -0.72
C LEU A 11 -8.58 27.95 0.67
N ILE A 12 -8.28 27.15 1.69
CA ILE A 12 -8.33 27.54 3.09
C ILE A 12 -6.94 27.42 3.69
N LYS A 13 -6.50 28.44 4.40
CA LYS A 13 -5.24 28.42 5.13
C LYS A 13 -5.38 27.56 6.39
N VAL A 14 -4.58 26.50 6.49
CA VAL A 14 -4.70 25.47 7.53
C VAL A 14 -4.41 26.02 8.93
N THR A 15 -3.55 27.06 9.05
CA THR A 15 -3.11 27.59 10.35
C THR A 15 -4.16 28.41 11.09
N ASP A 16 -5.10 29.02 10.38
CA ASP A 16 -6.07 29.97 10.95
C ASP A 16 -7.48 29.85 10.35
N GLY A 17 -7.69 28.89 9.43
CA GLY A 17 -8.97 28.68 8.76
C GLY A 17 -9.38 29.79 7.79
N TYR A 18 -8.47 30.73 7.47
CA TYR A 18 -8.79 31.84 6.59
C TYR A 18 -8.98 31.40 5.14
N HIS A 19 -10.09 31.83 4.53
CA HIS A 19 -10.39 31.56 3.12
C HIS A 19 -9.48 32.39 2.21
N LEU A 20 -8.54 31.75 1.54
CA LEU A 20 -7.63 32.40 0.59
C LEU A 20 -8.29 32.64 -0.77
N TRP A 21 -9.16 31.75 -1.17
CA TRP A 21 -9.86 31.79 -2.44
C TRP A 21 -11.09 30.88 -2.41
N SER A 22 -12.18 31.29 -3.11
CA SER A 22 -13.38 30.48 -3.28
C SER A 22 -14.04 30.87 -4.61
N GLU A 23 -14.38 29.88 -5.42
CA GLU A 23 -15.04 30.07 -6.71
C GLU A 23 -16.07 28.97 -6.99
N LYS A 24 -17.11 29.32 -7.75
CA LYS A 24 -18.17 28.40 -8.14
C LYS A 24 -18.19 28.27 -9.66
N TYR A 25 -18.22 27.03 -10.12
CA TYR A 25 -18.26 26.66 -11.53
C TYR A 25 -19.59 25.97 -11.81
N ASP A 26 -20.44 26.61 -12.61
CA ASP A 26 -21.68 26.04 -13.14
C ASP A 26 -21.48 25.75 -14.62
N ARG A 27 -21.38 24.48 -15.00
CA ARG A 27 -21.01 24.05 -16.36
C ARG A 27 -21.86 22.85 -16.79
N GLN A 28 -21.75 22.45 -18.05
CA GLN A 28 -22.25 21.17 -18.52
C GLN A 28 -21.28 20.07 -18.14
N LEU A 29 -21.78 18.85 -17.99
CA LEU A 29 -20.93 17.70 -17.64
C LEU A 29 -19.90 17.38 -18.74
N GLU A 30 -20.22 17.73 -19.98
CA GLU A 30 -19.35 17.59 -21.16
C GLU A 30 -18.06 18.43 -21.03
N ASP A 31 -18.13 19.53 -20.27
CA ASP A 31 -17.02 20.48 -20.10
C ASP A 31 -16.09 20.12 -18.90
N ILE A 32 -16.21 18.92 -18.34
CA ILE A 32 -15.55 18.58 -17.04
C ILE A 32 -14.03 18.69 -17.11
N PHE A 33 -13.41 18.35 -18.25
CA PHE A 33 -11.96 18.49 -18.41
C PHE A 33 -11.53 19.96 -18.43
N ASP A 34 -12.30 20.80 -19.12
CA ASP A 34 -12.00 22.24 -19.20
C ASP A 34 -12.20 22.89 -17.82
N ILE A 35 -13.21 22.46 -17.06
CA ILE A 35 -13.44 22.88 -15.67
C ILE A 35 -12.29 22.44 -14.77
N GLN A 36 -11.80 21.22 -14.92
CA GLN A 36 -10.68 20.71 -14.12
C GLN A 36 -9.41 21.54 -14.39
N ASP A 37 -9.13 21.85 -15.65
CA ASP A 37 -8.01 22.70 -16.04
C ASP A 37 -8.17 24.11 -15.50
N GLU A 38 -9.37 24.71 -15.63
CA GLU A 38 -9.71 26.04 -15.12
C GLU A 38 -9.52 26.12 -13.59
N ILE A 39 -10.03 25.15 -12.84
CA ILE A 39 -9.89 25.07 -11.38
C ILE A 39 -8.42 24.90 -10.98
N SER A 40 -7.69 24.01 -11.66
CA SER A 40 -6.28 23.77 -11.36
C SER A 40 -5.44 25.03 -11.54
N LEU A 41 -5.64 25.76 -12.65
CA LEU A 41 -4.96 27.01 -12.93
C LEU A 41 -5.38 28.12 -11.94
N ALA A 42 -6.68 28.18 -11.56
CA ALA A 42 -7.17 29.15 -10.59
C ALA A 42 -6.58 28.93 -9.20
N ILE A 43 -6.46 27.67 -8.75
CA ILE A 43 -5.80 27.32 -7.50
C ILE A 43 -4.33 27.72 -7.52
N LEU A 44 -3.59 27.38 -8.59
CA LEU A 44 -2.19 27.75 -8.74
C LEU A 44 -1.99 29.27 -8.69
N ASN A 45 -2.86 30.03 -9.34
CA ASN A 45 -2.84 31.49 -9.28
C ASN A 45 -3.14 32.02 -7.89
N ALA A 46 -4.11 31.43 -7.17
CA ALA A 46 -4.49 31.84 -5.81
C ALA A 46 -3.35 31.63 -4.80
N ILE A 47 -2.57 30.55 -4.95
CA ILE A 47 -1.37 30.30 -4.11
C ILE A 47 -0.10 30.97 -4.66
N LYS A 48 -0.23 31.78 -5.73
CA LYS A 48 0.87 32.52 -6.38
C LYS A 48 1.98 31.62 -6.92
N ILE A 49 1.66 30.39 -7.31
CA ILE A 49 2.57 29.49 -7.99
C ILE A 49 2.42 29.71 -9.50
N GLN A 50 3.51 30.07 -10.17
CA GLN A 50 3.56 30.13 -11.62
C GLN A 50 4.21 28.85 -12.15
N LEU A 51 3.49 28.14 -13.00
CA LEU A 51 4.00 26.98 -13.73
C LEU A 51 4.39 27.37 -15.14
N PHE A 52 5.59 26.98 -15.57
CA PHE A 52 6.11 27.20 -16.90
C PHE A 52 6.55 25.89 -17.55
N GLY A 53 6.48 25.82 -18.88
CA GLY A 53 7.00 24.69 -19.67
C GLY A 53 6.41 23.32 -19.25
N ALA A 54 7.27 22.34 -19.08
CA ALA A 54 6.91 20.96 -18.80
C ALA A 54 6.04 20.77 -17.53
N ALA A 55 6.22 21.59 -16.50
CA ALA A 55 5.40 21.51 -15.28
C ALA A 55 3.93 21.90 -15.54
N LYS A 56 3.69 22.89 -16.40
CA LYS A 56 2.34 23.27 -16.81
C LYS A 56 1.71 22.20 -17.71
N GLU A 57 2.47 21.65 -18.64
CA GLU A 57 2.02 20.57 -19.52
C GLU A 57 1.65 19.33 -18.73
N ALA A 58 2.41 18.98 -17.68
CA ALA A 58 2.12 17.84 -16.83
C ALA A 58 0.79 17.99 -16.06
N VAL A 59 0.47 19.20 -15.58
CA VAL A 59 -0.80 19.48 -14.89
C VAL A 59 -1.99 19.43 -15.84
N LEU A 60 -1.80 19.85 -17.10
CA LEU A 60 -2.86 19.91 -18.12
C LEU A 60 -2.90 18.66 -19.03
N LYS A 61 -2.07 17.64 -18.76
CA LYS A 61 -2.04 16.43 -19.57
C LYS A 61 -3.37 15.69 -19.47
N LYS A 62 -4.11 15.65 -20.57
CA LYS A 62 -5.31 14.81 -20.72
C LYS A 62 -4.88 13.41 -21.17
N TYR A 63 -5.34 12.40 -20.45
CA TYR A 63 -5.05 10.99 -20.76
C TYR A 63 -6.18 10.33 -21.55
N THR A 64 -7.33 10.98 -21.67
CA THR A 64 -8.48 10.58 -22.47
C THR A 64 -9.36 11.80 -22.75
N ASP A 65 -9.99 11.83 -23.93
CA ASP A 65 -11.06 12.75 -24.27
C ASP A 65 -12.45 12.12 -24.09
N ASN A 66 -12.49 10.81 -23.74
CA ASN A 66 -13.72 10.10 -23.52
C ASN A 66 -14.22 10.27 -22.07
N HIS A 67 -15.28 11.05 -21.94
CA HIS A 67 -15.86 11.40 -20.64
C HIS A 67 -16.35 10.19 -19.83
N GLU A 68 -16.99 9.22 -20.50
CA GLU A 68 -17.50 8.02 -19.84
C GLU A 68 -16.35 7.12 -19.36
N ALA A 69 -15.31 6.93 -20.17
CA ALA A 69 -14.11 6.20 -19.78
C ALA A 69 -13.42 6.86 -18.58
N TYR A 70 -13.33 8.19 -18.56
CA TYR A 70 -12.77 8.94 -17.43
C TYR A 70 -13.57 8.75 -16.14
N GLN A 71 -14.89 8.84 -16.20
CA GLN A 71 -15.73 8.63 -15.01
C GLN A 71 -15.59 7.21 -14.45
N LEU A 72 -15.48 6.20 -15.31
CA LEU A 72 -15.23 4.82 -14.89
C LEU A 72 -13.85 4.67 -14.26
N TYR A 73 -12.83 5.28 -14.85
CA TYR A 73 -11.49 5.32 -14.25
C TYR A 73 -11.49 5.94 -12.85
N LEU A 74 -12.16 7.09 -12.66
CA LEU A 74 -12.26 7.73 -11.35
C LEU A 74 -12.99 6.84 -10.31
N LYS A 75 -14.02 6.10 -10.73
CA LYS A 75 -14.66 5.10 -9.87
C LYS A 75 -13.69 3.98 -9.49
N GLY A 76 -12.89 3.50 -10.46
CA GLY A 76 -11.83 2.54 -10.20
C GLY A 76 -10.84 3.05 -9.15
N ARG A 77 -10.34 4.29 -9.32
CA ARG A 77 -9.44 4.95 -8.35
C ARG A 77 -10.10 5.11 -6.98
N PHE A 78 -11.36 5.48 -6.92
CA PHE A 78 -12.09 5.57 -5.66
C PHE A 78 -12.12 4.24 -4.90
N TYR A 79 -12.46 3.13 -5.57
CA TYR A 79 -12.49 1.82 -4.93
C TYR A 79 -11.10 1.32 -4.57
N TYR A 80 -10.07 1.57 -5.38
CA TYR A 80 -8.69 1.28 -5.06
C TYR A 80 -8.23 1.98 -3.77
N ASN A 81 -8.48 3.28 -3.67
CA ASN A 81 -8.05 4.10 -2.53
C ASN A 81 -8.88 3.86 -1.26
N LYS A 82 -10.10 3.32 -1.38
CA LYS A 82 -10.96 3.02 -0.24
C LYS A 82 -10.38 1.96 0.70
N TRP A 83 -9.52 1.09 0.19
CA TRP A 83 -8.92 -0.04 0.88
C TRP A 83 -9.92 -0.89 1.70
N GLY A 84 -11.05 -1.22 1.08
CA GLY A 84 -12.12 -2.02 1.69
C GLY A 84 -11.94 -3.54 1.53
N GLY A 85 -10.70 -4.04 1.61
CA GLY A 85 -10.39 -5.46 1.40
C GLY A 85 -10.48 -5.91 -0.07
N ALA A 86 -10.47 -7.22 -0.30
CA ALA A 86 -10.48 -7.81 -1.64
C ALA A 86 -11.61 -7.29 -2.53
N ASP A 87 -12.82 -7.12 -1.97
CA ASP A 87 -13.98 -6.65 -2.72
C ASP A 87 -13.78 -5.25 -3.31
N SER A 88 -13.07 -4.39 -2.61
CA SER A 88 -12.79 -3.03 -3.07
C SER A 88 -11.84 -3.04 -4.27
N PHE A 89 -10.78 -3.83 -4.21
CA PHE A 89 -9.84 -3.96 -5.33
C PHE A 89 -10.46 -4.66 -6.54
N ASN A 90 -11.30 -5.67 -6.34
CA ASN A 90 -12.05 -6.32 -7.42
C ASN A 90 -12.99 -5.31 -8.12
N LYS A 91 -13.72 -4.49 -7.36
CA LYS A 91 -14.55 -3.41 -7.94
C LYS A 91 -13.70 -2.38 -8.69
N ALA A 92 -12.51 -2.05 -8.19
CA ALA A 92 -11.59 -1.17 -8.90
C ALA A 92 -11.21 -1.76 -10.26
N ILE A 93 -10.82 -3.04 -10.30
CA ILE A 93 -10.51 -3.77 -11.54
C ILE A 93 -11.71 -3.78 -12.50
N ASP A 94 -12.93 -4.03 -12.01
CA ASP A 94 -14.14 -4.02 -12.84
C ASP A 94 -14.37 -2.66 -13.49
N TYR A 95 -14.21 -1.56 -12.76
CA TYR A 95 -14.34 -0.21 -13.28
C TYR A 95 -13.23 0.16 -14.27
N PHE A 96 -11.97 -0.23 -14.01
CA PHE A 96 -10.89 -0.02 -14.97
C PHE A 96 -11.11 -0.82 -16.24
N ASN A 97 -11.55 -2.07 -16.15
CA ASN A 97 -11.92 -2.88 -17.32
C ASN A 97 -13.09 -2.27 -18.09
N ALA A 98 -14.08 -1.70 -17.42
CA ALA A 98 -15.19 -1.00 -18.07
C ALA A 98 -14.69 0.25 -18.81
N ALA A 99 -13.74 1.00 -18.24
CA ALA A 99 -13.10 2.13 -18.92
C ALA A 99 -12.37 1.70 -20.19
N ILE A 100 -11.60 0.60 -20.14
CA ILE A 100 -10.88 0.03 -21.29
C ILE A 100 -11.85 -0.47 -22.38
N LYS A 101 -13.02 -1.01 -22.02
CA LYS A 101 -14.02 -1.41 -23.01
C LYS A 101 -14.57 -0.24 -23.83
N ILE A 102 -14.61 0.95 -23.24
CA ILE A 102 -15.04 2.18 -23.92
C ILE A 102 -13.87 2.78 -24.70
N GLU A 103 -12.67 2.79 -24.11
CA GLU A 103 -11.47 3.33 -24.71
C GLU A 103 -10.28 2.37 -24.54
N ALA A 104 -10.05 1.56 -25.57
CA ALA A 104 -9.05 0.49 -25.55
C ALA A 104 -7.61 0.99 -25.31
N ASN A 105 -7.33 2.27 -25.60
CA ASN A 105 -6.00 2.86 -25.44
C ASN A 105 -5.85 3.64 -24.11
N TYR A 106 -6.73 3.41 -23.12
CA TYR A 106 -6.68 4.15 -21.87
C TYR A 106 -5.60 3.60 -20.93
N ALA A 107 -4.36 4.04 -21.11
CA ALA A 107 -3.17 3.52 -20.43
C ALA A 107 -3.26 3.61 -18.89
N LEU A 108 -3.82 4.70 -18.31
CA LEU A 108 -4.01 4.82 -16.86
C LEU A 108 -4.92 3.74 -16.26
N ALA A 109 -5.91 3.25 -17.01
CA ALA A 109 -6.78 2.18 -16.54
C ALA A 109 -6.00 0.84 -16.45
N PHE A 110 -5.08 0.57 -17.38
CA PHE A 110 -4.19 -0.58 -17.29
C PHE A 110 -3.25 -0.49 -16.08
N ALA A 111 -2.67 0.69 -15.81
CA ALA A 111 -1.86 0.90 -14.59
C ALA A 111 -2.67 0.65 -13.32
N GLY A 112 -3.94 1.10 -13.28
CA GLY A 112 -4.85 0.84 -12.17
C GLY A 112 -5.16 -0.65 -11.96
N ILE A 113 -5.33 -1.42 -13.03
CA ILE A 113 -5.50 -2.88 -12.98
C ILE A 113 -4.24 -3.52 -12.41
N ALA A 114 -3.06 -3.15 -12.90
CA ALA A 114 -1.79 -3.68 -12.44
C ALA A 114 -1.60 -3.47 -10.94
N SER A 115 -1.74 -2.22 -10.46
CA SER A 115 -1.62 -1.88 -9.05
C SER A 115 -2.64 -2.65 -8.19
N SER A 116 -3.88 -2.83 -8.68
CA SER A 116 -4.92 -3.55 -7.96
C SER A 116 -4.57 -5.03 -7.78
N TYR A 117 -4.10 -5.71 -8.81
CA TYR A 117 -3.69 -7.12 -8.71
C TYR A 117 -2.44 -7.29 -7.84
N ILE A 118 -1.44 -6.40 -7.94
CA ILE A 118 -0.26 -6.43 -7.07
C ILE A 118 -0.67 -6.27 -5.60
N THR A 119 -1.60 -5.37 -5.32
CA THR A 119 -2.11 -5.12 -3.96
C THR A 119 -2.91 -6.32 -3.42
N LEU A 120 -3.78 -6.93 -4.24
CA LEU A 120 -4.53 -8.13 -3.87
C LEU A 120 -3.61 -9.29 -3.46
N TRP A 121 -2.52 -9.46 -4.18
CA TRP A 121 -1.53 -10.47 -3.83
C TRP A 121 -0.70 -10.06 -2.60
N HIS A 122 -0.16 -8.85 -2.57
CA HIS A 122 0.75 -8.39 -1.52
C HIS A 122 0.13 -8.46 -0.13
N TYR A 123 -1.16 -8.14 0.00
CA TYR A 123 -1.89 -8.21 1.27
C TYR A 123 -2.59 -9.55 1.52
N ASN A 124 -2.17 -10.61 0.83
CA ASN A 124 -2.68 -11.98 1.01
C ASN A 124 -4.21 -12.12 0.79
N TYR A 125 -4.81 -11.33 -0.11
CA TYR A 125 -6.20 -11.53 -0.50
C TYR A 125 -6.36 -12.61 -1.57
N LEU A 126 -5.42 -12.70 -2.52
CA LEU A 126 -5.42 -13.70 -3.58
C LEU A 126 -4.01 -14.30 -3.77
N PRO A 127 -3.94 -15.56 -4.23
CA PRO A 127 -2.66 -16.21 -4.49
C PRO A 127 -1.96 -15.62 -5.72
N PRO A 128 -0.61 -15.70 -5.78
CA PRO A 128 0.19 -15.10 -6.85
C PRO A 128 -0.21 -15.60 -8.25
N GLU A 129 -0.59 -16.85 -8.39
CA GLU A 129 -0.97 -17.46 -9.67
C GLU A 129 -2.22 -16.79 -10.30
N LYS A 130 -3.06 -16.17 -9.47
CA LYS A 130 -4.26 -15.43 -9.93
C LYS A 130 -4.01 -13.96 -10.20
N CYS A 131 -2.99 -13.37 -9.59
CA CYS A 131 -2.75 -11.92 -9.65
C CYS A 131 -1.64 -11.55 -10.64
N LEU A 132 -0.53 -12.25 -10.58
CA LEU A 132 0.70 -11.79 -11.24
C LEU A 132 0.66 -11.85 -12.77
N PRO A 133 0.06 -12.86 -13.43
CA PRO A 133 -0.08 -12.82 -14.88
C PRO A 133 -0.86 -11.60 -15.37
N GLN A 134 -1.98 -11.26 -14.69
CA GLN A 134 -2.82 -10.12 -15.01
C GLN A 134 -2.11 -8.80 -14.76
N ALA A 135 -1.36 -8.70 -13.65
CA ALA A 135 -0.57 -7.50 -13.36
C ALA A 135 0.52 -7.28 -14.41
N LYS A 136 1.25 -8.33 -14.80
CA LYS A 136 2.29 -8.26 -15.85
C LYS A 136 1.72 -7.84 -17.20
N GLU A 137 0.62 -8.45 -17.61
CA GLU A 137 -0.07 -8.09 -18.85
C GLU A 137 -0.51 -6.63 -18.82
N ALA A 138 -1.13 -6.19 -17.76
CA ALA A 138 -1.59 -4.80 -17.62
C ALA A 138 -0.42 -3.79 -17.64
N ILE A 139 0.71 -4.09 -16.99
CA ILE A 139 1.92 -3.25 -17.06
C ILE A 139 2.42 -3.17 -18.51
N GLN A 140 2.51 -4.30 -19.20
CA GLN A 140 2.97 -4.33 -20.60
C GLN A 140 2.07 -3.51 -21.52
N GLN A 141 0.75 -3.65 -21.38
CA GLN A 141 -0.21 -2.86 -22.17
C GLN A 141 -0.07 -1.37 -21.86
N CYS A 142 0.06 -0.98 -20.60
CA CYS A 142 0.26 0.41 -20.22
C CYS A 142 1.50 1.02 -20.88
N LEU A 143 2.65 0.33 -20.80
CA LEU A 143 3.92 0.78 -21.38
C LEU A 143 3.91 0.84 -22.90
N LEU A 144 3.19 -0.07 -23.57
CA LEU A 144 3.02 -0.04 -25.02
C LEU A 144 2.21 1.16 -25.48
N LEU A 145 1.25 1.61 -24.66
CA LEU A 145 0.41 2.75 -24.97
C LEU A 145 1.09 4.10 -24.66
N ASP A 146 1.74 4.21 -23.51
CA ASP A 146 2.50 5.40 -23.10
C ASP A 146 3.56 5.05 -22.05
N ASP A 147 4.82 5.07 -22.44
CA ASP A 147 5.98 4.78 -21.56
C ASP A 147 6.36 5.96 -20.64
N LYS A 148 5.63 7.08 -20.72
CA LYS A 148 5.84 8.28 -19.90
C LYS A 148 4.77 8.45 -18.80
N ILE A 149 3.99 7.42 -18.55
CA ILE A 149 3.01 7.42 -17.45
C ILE A 149 3.71 7.04 -16.15
N ALA A 150 3.64 7.90 -15.15
CA ALA A 150 4.25 7.67 -13.84
C ALA A 150 3.69 6.40 -13.17
N GLU A 151 2.39 6.15 -13.30
CA GLU A 151 1.69 5.01 -12.72
C GLU A 151 2.15 3.66 -13.31
N SER A 152 2.62 3.62 -14.56
CA SER A 152 3.19 2.39 -15.15
C SER A 152 4.52 2.02 -14.48
N HIS A 153 5.39 3.02 -14.26
CA HIS A 153 6.65 2.85 -13.56
C HIS A 153 6.45 2.54 -12.07
N LEU A 154 5.42 3.13 -11.45
CA LEU A 154 5.00 2.78 -10.10
C LEU A 154 4.60 1.29 -10.01
N ALA A 155 3.72 0.82 -10.87
CA ALA A 155 3.29 -0.59 -10.90
C ALA A 155 4.46 -1.53 -11.19
N MET A 156 5.35 -1.16 -12.12
CA MET A 156 6.57 -1.93 -12.40
C MET A 156 7.50 -1.99 -11.19
N GLY A 157 7.74 -0.87 -10.52
CA GLY A 157 8.54 -0.81 -9.31
C GLY A 157 7.95 -1.65 -8.16
N MET A 158 6.63 -1.62 -8.00
CA MET A 158 5.92 -2.51 -7.07
C MET A 158 6.14 -3.98 -7.41
N MET A 159 5.97 -4.37 -8.68
CA MET A 159 6.20 -5.74 -9.14
C MET A 159 7.63 -6.20 -8.87
N LYS A 160 8.62 -5.37 -9.21
CA LYS A 160 10.03 -5.65 -8.98
C LYS A 160 10.39 -5.78 -7.51
N THR A 161 9.85 -4.88 -6.67
CA THR A 161 10.10 -4.92 -5.21
C THR A 161 9.53 -6.17 -4.58
N TRP A 162 8.22 -6.40 -4.76
CA TRP A 162 7.49 -7.35 -3.94
C TRP A 162 7.51 -8.78 -4.48
N TYR A 163 7.48 -8.94 -5.82
CA TYR A 163 7.42 -10.26 -6.45
C TYR A 163 8.75 -10.73 -7.07
N GLU A 164 9.37 -9.87 -7.90
CA GLU A 164 10.59 -10.26 -8.58
C GLU A 164 11.82 -10.24 -7.66
N TRP A 165 11.72 -9.53 -6.54
CA TRP A 165 12.81 -9.26 -5.60
C TRP A 165 14.05 -8.68 -6.30
N ASP A 166 13.80 -7.91 -7.37
CA ASP A 166 14.83 -7.22 -8.13
C ASP A 166 15.15 -5.88 -7.45
N PHE A 167 15.93 -5.96 -6.39
CA PHE A 167 16.34 -4.80 -5.58
C PHE A 167 17.29 -3.85 -6.30
N SER A 168 17.78 -4.21 -7.49
CA SER A 168 18.59 -3.35 -8.34
C SER A 168 17.73 -2.47 -9.23
N ALA A 169 16.68 -3.01 -9.84
CA ALA A 169 15.82 -2.29 -10.76
C ALA A 169 14.59 -1.63 -10.10
N ALA A 170 14.09 -2.19 -8.99
CA ALA A 170 12.93 -1.64 -8.28
C ALA A 170 13.06 -0.16 -7.92
N PRO A 171 14.15 0.30 -7.27
CA PRO A 171 14.29 1.72 -6.94
C PRO A 171 14.41 2.63 -8.17
N ILE A 172 14.94 2.12 -9.28
CA ILE A 172 15.05 2.87 -10.54
C ILE A 172 13.66 3.18 -11.08
N GLU A 173 12.78 2.17 -11.15
CA GLU A 173 11.42 2.34 -11.65
C GLU A 173 10.58 3.25 -10.73
N LEU A 174 10.66 3.05 -9.41
CA LEU A 174 9.95 3.89 -8.45
C LEU A 174 10.43 5.34 -8.48
N LYS A 175 11.75 5.57 -8.63
CA LYS A 175 12.30 6.91 -8.79
C LYS A 175 11.86 7.54 -10.09
N LYS A 176 11.79 6.79 -11.19
CA LYS A 176 11.29 7.27 -12.47
C LYS A 176 9.81 7.68 -12.38
N ALA A 177 8.99 6.93 -11.63
CA ALA A 177 7.60 7.33 -11.35
C ALA A 177 7.54 8.70 -10.66
N ILE A 178 8.38 8.92 -9.64
CA ILE A 178 8.47 10.19 -8.92
C ILE A 178 8.97 11.33 -9.82
N GLU A 179 9.95 11.06 -10.69
CA GLU A 179 10.49 12.06 -11.64
C GLU A 179 9.44 12.47 -12.69
N LEU A 180 8.62 11.52 -13.16
CA LEU A 180 7.54 11.79 -14.10
C LEU A 180 6.36 12.54 -13.47
N ASN A 181 6.00 12.20 -12.22
CA ASN A 181 4.98 12.91 -11.46
C ASN A 181 5.30 12.93 -9.96
N PRO A 182 5.93 13.99 -9.45
CA PRO A 182 6.33 14.09 -8.04
C PRO A 182 5.15 14.27 -7.07
N ASN A 183 3.93 14.40 -7.56
CA ASN A 183 2.74 14.57 -6.73
C ASN A 183 1.97 13.26 -6.49
N ILE A 184 2.45 12.13 -6.98
CA ILE A 184 1.86 10.82 -6.68
C ILE A 184 2.35 10.37 -5.30
N ALA A 185 1.51 10.57 -4.28
CA ALA A 185 1.82 10.18 -2.91
C ALA A 185 2.20 8.69 -2.79
N GLU A 186 1.50 7.81 -3.52
CA GLU A 186 1.76 6.38 -3.57
C GLU A 186 3.16 6.05 -4.11
N ALA A 187 3.68 6.82 -5.10
CA ALA A 187 5.02 6.59 -5.62
C ALA A 187 6.10 6.85 -4.57
N HIS A 188 5.95 7.93 -3.79
CA HIS A 188 6.82 8.22 -2.66
C HIS A 188 6.71 7.16 -1.56
N GLU A 189 5.50 6.69 -1.25
CA GLU A 189 5.26 5.65 -0.26
C GLU A 189 5.91 4.33 -0.68
N LYS A 190 5.72 3.86 -1.92
CA LYS A 190 6.34 2.61 -2.40
C LYS A 190 7.87 2.73 -2.50
N TYR A 191 8.38 3.90 -2.88
CA TYR A 191 9.82 4.17 -2.84
C TYR A 191 10.36 4.13 -1.40
N ALA A 192 9.64 4.68 -0.43
CA ALA A 192 10.02 4.62 0.99
C ALA A 192 10.12 3.18 1.50
N LEU A 193 9.13 2.34 1.20
CA LEU A 193 9.15 0.92 1.55
C LEU A 193 10.30 0.16 0.85
N CYS A 194 10.58 0.46 -0.42
CA CYS A 194 11.72 -0.11 -1.14
C CYS A 194 13.05 0.30 -0.50
N MET A 195 13.24 1.59 -0.18
CA MET A 195 14.45 2.08 0.49
C MET A 195 14.63 1.47 1.87
N GLN A 196 13.57 1.25 2.61
CA GLN A 196 13.58 0.54 3.87
C GLN A 196 14.08 -0.90 3.71
N LEU A 197 13.58 -1.64 2.73
CA LEU A 197 14.06 -2.99 2.41
C LEU A 197 15.55 -2.98 2.03
N LEU A 198 16.05 -1.91 1.44
CA LEU A 198 17.45 -1.68 1.11
C LEU A 198 18.29 -1.12 2.29
N GLY A 199 17.73 -0.90 3.51
CA GLY A 199 18.40 -0.35 4.68
C GLY A 199 18.69 1.13 4.64
N ASN A 200 18.22 1.80 3.63
CA ASN A 200 18.35 3.25 3.55
C ASN A 200 17.21 3.93 4.32
N TYR A 201 17.24 3.82 5.64
CA TYR A 201 16.21 4.37 6.52
C TYR A 201 16.07 5.89 6.43
N THR A 202 17.13 6.60 6.07
CA THR A 202 17.10 8.06 5.89
C THR A 202 16.21 8.44 4.69
N GLU A 203 16.45 7.84 3.53
CA GLU A 203 15.61 8.07 2.35
C GLU A 203 14.19 7.51 2.55
N ALA A 204 14.06 6.37 3.23
CA ALA A 204 12.75 5.79 3.54
C ALA A 204 11.88 6.76 4.36
N THR A 205 12.38 7.29 5.47
CA THR A 205 11.61 8.23 6.32
C THR A 205 11.35 9.57 5.64
N LYS A 206 12.29 10.05 4.84
CA LYS A 206 12.11 11.27 4.03
C LYS A 206 10.94 11.12 3.04
N HIS A 207 10.95 10.05 2.24
CA HIS A 207 9.90 9.82 1.25
C HIS A 207 8.55 9.43 1.89
N ALA A 208 8.55 8.73 3.01
CA ALA A 208 7.35 8.49 3.82
C ALA A 208 6.71 9.82 4.27
N SER A 209 7.52 10.78 4.74
CA SER A 209 7.03 12.10 5.11
C SER A 209 6.47 12.88 3.92
N ILE A 210 7.08 12.77 2.74
CA ILE A 210 6.56 13.40 1.51
C ILE A 210 5.21 12.78 1.14
N ALA A 211 5.11 11.45 1.13
CA ALA A 211 3.87 10.74 0.81
C ALA A 211 2.72 11.18 1.74
N TYR A 212 2.99 11.24 3.05
CA TYR A 212 2.04 11.72 4.03
C TYR A 212 1.60 13.18 3.79
N ASN A 213 2.53 14.07 3.47
CA ASN A 213 2.20 15.48 3.21
C ASN A 213 1.38 15.66 1.93
N LEU A 214 1.56 14.79 0.92
CA LEU A 214 0.80 14.82 -0.32
C LEU A 214 -0.63 14.29 -0.13
N ASP A 215 -0.83 13.27 0.69
CA ASP A 215 -2.16 12.70 0.97
C ASP A 215 -2.30 12.26 2.44
N PRO A 216 -2.53 13.21 3.36
CA PRO A 216 -2.58 12.93 4.80
C PRO A 216 -3.85 12.19 5.26
N VAL A 217 -4.84 12.03 4.38
CA VAL A 217 -6.11 11.34 4.70
C VAL A 217 -6.19 9.93 4.10
N SER A 218 -5.24 9.54 3.27
CA SER A 218 -5.18 8.18 2.72
C SER A 218 -4.90 7.16 3.80
N LEU A 219 -5.79 6.16 3.91
CA LEU A 219 -5.62 5.05 4.87
C LEU A 219 -4.36 4.24 4.57
N MET A 220 -4.12 3.94 3.28
CA MET A 220 -2.98 3.16 2.83
C MET A 220 -1.65 3.88 3.15
N ILE A 221 -1.57 5.17 2.83
CA ILE A 221 -0.34 5.95 3.07
C ILE A 221 -0.05 6.04 4.56
N ASN A 222 -1.03 6.38 5.39
CA ASN A 222 -0.84 6.45 6.84
C ASN A 222 -0.39 5.10 7.42
N PHE A 223 -1.02 3.99 6.98
CA PHE A 223 -0.64 2.65 7.41
C PHE A 223 0.80 2.31 7.02
N ASN A 224 1.17 2.49 5.75
CA ASN A 224 2.50 2.13 5.26
C ASN A 224 3.60 3.08 5.77
N VAL A 225 3.30 4.35 6.00
CA VAL A 225 4.22 5.26 6.70
C VAL A 225 4.46 4.78 8.13
N GLY A 226 3.42 4.32 8.83
CA GLY A 226 3.58 3.65 10.13
C GLY A 226 4.51 2.44 10.04
N ILE A 227 4.36 1.58 9.02
CA ILE A 227 5.26 0.42 8.78
C ILE A 227 6.72 0.87 8.56
N VAL A 228 6.96 1.97 7.85
CA VAL A 228 8.33 2.52 7.68
C VAL A 228 8.94 2.87 9.04
N TYR A 229 8.18 3.50 9.93
CA TYR A 229 8.66 3.80 11.29
C TYR A 229 8.79 2.55 12.17
N MET A 230 7.88 1.58 12.03
CA MET A 230 7.94 0.29 12.71
C MET A 230 9.27 -0.43 12.44
N VAL A 231 9.64 -0.57 11.17
CA VAL A 231 10.87 -1.28 10.80
C VAL A 231 12.12 -0.49 11.18
N ALA A 232 12.04 0.84 11.18
CA ALA A 232 13.09 1.71 11.72
C ALA A 232 13.22 1.64 13.26
N GLY A 233 12.34 0.89 13.96
CA GLY A 233 12.32 0.76 15.41
C GLY A 233 11.74 1.97 16.15
N ASN A 234 11.10 2.89 15.44
CA ASN A 234 10.46 4.08 16.02
C ASN A 234 8.98 3.81 16.29
N TYR A 235 8.70 3.02 17.32
CA TYR A 235 7.34 2.60 17.68
C TYR A 235 6.44 3.73 18.15
N ASP A 236 7.00 4.80 18.72
CA ASP A 236 6.23 5.98 19.14
C ASP A 236 5.64 6.70 17.92
N LYS A 237 6.44 6.84 16.85
CA LYS A 237 5.95 7.37 15.58
C LYS A 237 4.95 6.43 14.90
N GLU A 238 5.19 5.15 14.88
CA GLU A 238 4.23 4.17 14.39
C GLU A 238 2.89 4.30 15.12
N LEU A 239 2.92 4.39 16.47
CA LEU A 239 1.73 4.55 17.31
C LEU A 239 0.97 5.85 17.00
N GLU A 240 1.70 6.96 16.74
CA GLU A 240 1.11 8.22 16.32
C GLU A 240 0.28 8.06 15.04
N TYR A 241 0.83 7.40 14.01
CA TYR A 241 0.12 7.11 12.75
C TYR A 241 -1.05 6.14 12.95
N GLY A 242 -0.88 5.11 13.79
CA GLY A 242 -1.96 4.17 14.13
C GLY A 242 -3.15 4.87 14.78
N ARG A 243 -2.91 5.72 15.79
CA ARG A 243 -3.97 6.50 16.47
C ARG A 243 -4.67 7.46 15.52
N ARG A 244 -3.90 8.11 14.64
CA ARG A 244 -4.47 8.96 13.60
C ARG A 244 -5.38 8.18 12.64
N LEU A 245 -4.99 6.97 12.27
CA LEU A 245 -5.85 6.10 11.45
C LEU A 245 -7.15 5.73 12.17
N VAL A 246 -7.10 5.47 13.48
CA VAL A 246 -8.32 5.22 14.28
C VAL A 246 -9.24 6.45 14.28
N GLU A 247 -8.69 7.67 14.31
CA GLU A 247 -9.47 8.91 14.21
C GLU A 247 -10.08 9.10 12.80
N LEU A 248 -9.35 8.74 11.74
CA LEU A 248 -9.80 8.88 10.35
C LEU A 248 -10.86 7.84 9.99
N GLU A 249 -10.65 6.58 10.34
CA GLU A 249 -11.55 5.47 10.03
C GLU A 249 -11.48 4.38 11.12
N PRO A 250 -12.34 4.50 12.16
CA PRO A 250 -12.34 3.55 13.28
C PRO A 250 -12.68 2.11 12.88
N ASN A 251 -13.38 1.92 11.75
CA ASN A 251 -13.78 0.59 11.27
C ASN A 251 -12.77 0.00 10.26
N PHE A 252 -11.63 0.63 10.06
CA PHE A 252 -10.56 0.07 9.25
C PHE A 252 -9.65 -0.80 10.10
N TYR A 253 -9.63 -2.11 9.83
CA TYR A 253 -8.84 -3.07 10.62
C TYR A 253 -7.35 -2.70 10.72
N GLY A 254 -6.79 -2.07 9.68
CA GLY A 254 -5.40 -1.61 9.64
C GLY A 254 -5.10 -0.55 10.70
N SER A 255 -6.10 0.25 11.12
CA SER A 255 -5.93 1.26 12.18
C SER A 255 -5.57 0.59 13.51
N HIS A 256 -6.41 -0.33 13.95
CA HIS A 256 -6.21 -1.10 15.19
C HIS A 256 -4.99 -2.02 15.09
N LEU A 257 -4.78 -2.63 13.92
CA LEU A 257 -3.61 -3.48 13.71
C LEU A 257 -2.29 -2.70 13.90
N LEU A 258 -2.19 -1.49 13.34
CA LEU A 258 -0.99 -0.65 13.46
C LEU A 258 -0.75 -0.21 14.92
N VAL A 259 -1.81 0.18 15.64
CA VAL A 259 -1.73 0.48 17.08
C VAL A 259 -1.24 -0.74 17.86
N GLY A 260 -1.85 -1.91 17.63
CA GLY A 260 -1.47 -3.14 18.30
C GLY A 260 -0.01 -3.55 18.03
N CYS A 261 0.45 -3.44 16.77
CA CYS A 261 1.85 -3.70 16.40
C CYS A 261 2.83 -2.78 17.12
N SER A 262 2.51 -1.48 17.19
CA SER A 262 3.31 -0.49 17.91
C SER A 262 3.44 -0.86 19.39
N LEU A 263 2.32 -1.20 20.02
CA LEU A 263 2.28 -1.59 21.43
C LEU A 263 3.03 -2.90 21.71
N ILE A 264 2.98 -3.88 20.78
CA ILE A 264 3.82 -5.08 20.87
C ILE A 264 5.30 -4.70 20.79
N GLY A 265 5.68 -3.81 19.87
CA GLY A 265 7.04 -3.28 19.75
C GLY A 265 7.52 -2.59 21.03
N LEU A 266 6.65 -1.85 21.70
CA LEU A 266 6.88 -1.19 22.99
C LEU A 266 6.79 -2.17 24.19
N LYS A 267 6.53 -3.46 23.95
CA LYS A 267 6.32 -4.52 24.99
C LYS A 267 5.13 -4.27 25.92
N LYS A 268 4.15 -3.48 25.48
CA LYS A 268 2.91 -3.16 26.17
C LYS A 268 1.81 -4.15 25.78
N TYR A 269 2.01 -5.41 26.09
CA TYR A 269 1.17 -6.52 25.59
C TYR A 269 -0.28 -6.44 26.07
N GLU A 270 -0.53 -5.98 27.30
CA GLU A 270 -1.88 -5.81 27.85
C GLU A 270 -2.68 -4.74 27.09
N GLU A 271 -2.00 -3.65 26.68
CA GLU A 271 -2.62 -2.60 25.86
C GLU A 271 -2.78 -3.04 24.39
N ALA A 272 -1.85 -3.86 23.87
CA ALA A 272 -1.85 -4.33 22.48
C ALA A 272 -2.98 -5.32 22.19
N PHE A 273 -3.32 -6.18 23.16
CA PHE A 273 -4.27 -7.28 22.98
C PHE A 273 -5.65 -6.81 22.50
N PRO A 274 -6.33 -5.84 23.15
CA PRO A 274 -7.64 -5.35 22.70
C PRO A 274 -7.60 -4.71 21.31
N GLU A 275 -6.49 -4.11 20.92
CA GLU A 275 -6.34 -3.52 19.59
C GLU A 275 -6.22 -4.61 18.50
N ILE A 276 -5.46 -5.66 18.76
CA ILE A 276 -5.38 -6.81 17.85
C ILE A 276 -6.73 -7.56 17.77
N GLU A 277 -7.46 -7.68 18.89
CA GLU A 277 -8.82 -8.23 18.87
C GLU A 277 -9.76 -7.38 18.02
N ALA A 278 -9.73 -6.05 18.17
CA ALA A 278 -10.54 -5.14 17.38
C ALA A 278 -10.25 -5.29 15.88
N ALA A 279 -8.97 -5.37 15.51
CA ALA A 279 -8.57 -5.62 14.12
C ALA A 279 -9.10 -6.97 13.61
N LEU A 280 -9.02 -8.02 14.42
CA LEU A 280 -9.50 -9.36 14.08
C LEU A 280 -11.02 -9.42 13.93
N HIS A 281 -11.78 -8.67 14.73
CA HIS A 281 -13.23 -8.56 14.59
C HIS A 281 -13.65 -7.90 13.28
N GLN A 282 -12.87 -6.93 12.80
CA GLN A 282 -13.14 -6.23 11.54
C GLN A 282 -12.68 -7.04 10.31
N ASN A 283 -11.60 -7.78 10.43
CA ASN A 283 -11.05 -8.59 9.34
C ASN A 283 -10.38 -9.87 9.86
N VAL A 284 -11.01 -11.00 9.64
CA VAL A 284 -10.43 -12.33 9.92
C VAL A 284 -9.58 -12.73 8.73
N GLY A 285 -8.34 -12.26 8.69
CA GLY A 285 -7.38 -12.54 7.64
C GLY A 285 -6.05 -13.08 8.16
N SER A 286 -5.20 -13.52 7.24
CA SER A 286 -3.87 -14.07 7.55
C SER A 286 -3.05 -13.11 8.41
N LEU A 287 -3.03 -11.83 8.05
CA LEU A 287 -2.27 -10.78 8.72
C LEU A 287 -2.72 -10.55 10.16
N THR A 288 -4.03 -10.44 10.42
CA THR A 288 -4.58 -10.20 11.77
C THR A 288 -4.37 -11.41 12.67
N LEU A 289 -4.55 -12.63 12.14
CA LEU A 289 -4.28 -13.87 12.85
C LEU A 289 -2.80 -14.02 13.20
N ARG A 290 -1.88 -13.65 12.32
CA ARG A 290 -0.44 -13.64 12.62
C ARG A 290 -0.13 -12.85 13.89
N TYR A 291 -0.65 -11.62 14.00
CA TYR A 291 -0.38 -10.79 15.17
C TYR A 291 -1.09 -11.30 16.43
N MET A 292 -2.28 -11.89 16.29
CA MET A 292 -2.94 -12.54 17.40
C MET A 292 -2.12 -13.75 17.92
N GLY A 293 -1.64 -14.61 17.02
CA GLY A 293 -0.77 -15.73 17.39
C GLY A 293 0.57 -15.28 17.98
N LEU A 294 1.16 -14.20 17.41
CA LEU A 294 2.39 -13.62 17.90
C LEU A 294 2.25 -13.13 19.35
N ILE A 295 1.20 -12.33 19.65
CA ILE A 295 1.01 -11.82 21.01
C ILE A 295 0.75 -12.95 22.00
N TYR A 296 -0.05 -13.97 21.67
CA TYR A 296 -0.25 -15.14 22.54
C TYR A 296 1.07 -15.86 22.83
N GLY A 297 1.93 -16.05 21.82
CA GLY A 297 3.24 -16.67 22.02
C GLY A 297 4.16 -15.84 22.91
N LEU A 298 4.21 -14.51 22.71
CA LEU A 298 5.06 -13.59 23.48
C LEU A 298 4.66 -13.48 24.97
N ILE A 299 3.35 -13.63 25.29
CA ILE A 299 2.87 -13.65 26.68
C ILE A 299 2.83 -15.07 27.30
N GLY A 300 3.29 -16.10 26.56
CA GLY A 300 3.39 -17.48 27.04
C GLY A 300 2.11 -18.32 26.91
N GLU A 301 1.04 -17.80 26.31
CA GLU A 301 -0.24 -18.48 26.07
C GLU A 301 -0.14 -19.46 24.87
N LYS A 302 0.77 -20.41 24.96
CA LYS A 302 1.12 -21.33 23.85
C LYS A 302 -0.06 -22.13 23.31
N VAL A 303 -1.03 -22.50 24.17
CA VAL A 303 -2.24 -23.24 23.75
C VAL A 303 -3.06 -22.38 22.80
N LYS A 304 -3.31 -21.11 23.14
CA LYS A 304 -4.05 -20.17 22.29
C LYS A 304 -3.30 -19.83 20.99
N ALA A 305 -1.97 -19.68 21.06
CA ALA A 305 -1.17 -19.49 19.86
C ALA A 305 -1.28 -20.68 18.89
N ARG A 306 -1.34 -21.92 19.42
CA ARG A 306 -1.56 -23.11 18.59
C ARG A 306 -2.96 -23.17 17.98
N GLU A 307 -3.98 -22.78 18.74
CA GLU A 307 -5.36 -22.67 18.21
C GLU A 307 -5.42 -21.68 17.03
N VAL A 308 -4.64 -20.58 17.09
CA VAL A 308 -4.52 -19.65 15.97
C VAL A 308 -3.89 -20.33 14.74
N VAL A 309 -2.84 -21.14 14.92
CA VAL A 309 -2.25 -21.91 13.80
C VAL A 309 -3.27 -22.84 13.15
N GLU A 310 -4.02 -23.59 13.96
CA GLU A 310 -5.04 -24.49 13.40
C GLU A 310 -6.15 -23.71 12.70
N ARG A 311 -6.61 -22.59 13.27
CA ARG A 311 -7.55 -21.70 12.61
C ARG A 311 -7.04 -21.16 11.27
N MET A 312 -5.73 -20.80 11.18
CA MET A 312 -5.12 -20.37 9.92
C MET A 312 -5.09 -21.49 8.89
N LYS A 313 -4.80 -22.73 9.30
CA LYS A 313 -4.83 -23.90 8.42
C LYS A 313 -6.23 -24.21 7.90
N ASP A 314 -7.25 -24.11 8.74
CA ASP A 314 -8.64 -24.29 8.33
C ASP A 314 -9.08 -23.26 7.30
N LEU A 315 -8.63 -22.00 7.47
CA LEU A 315 -8.94 -20.91 6.56
C LEU A 315 -8.36 -21.10 5.13
N VAL A 316 -7.30 -21.90 4.96
CA VAL A 316 -6.71 -22.20 3.64
C VAL A 316 -7.74 -22.79 2.67
N SER A 317 -8.77 -23.46 3.18
CA SER A 317 -9.85 -24.04 2.36
C SER A 317 -10.78 -23.00 1.74
N THR A 318 -10.86 -21.79 2.29
CA THR A 318 -11.82 -20.73 1.91
C THR A 318 -11.15 -19.46 1.43
N GLN A 319 -9.92 -19.18 1.86
CA GLN A 319 -9.17 -17.98 1.47
C GLN A 319 -7.68 -18.25 1.40
N TRP A 320 -6.95 -17.32 0.78
CA TRP A 320 -5.50 -17.37 0.77
C TRP A 320 -4.94 -17.04 2.17
N VAL A 321 -4.07 -17.89 2.69
CA VAL A 321 -3.34 -17.69 3.95
C VAL A 321 -1.85 -17.75 3.65
N GLY A 322 -1.11 -16.70 4.02
CA GLY A 322 0.32 -16.62 3.81
C GLY A 322 1.09 -17.65 4.63
N ASN A 323 2.00 -18.39 4.00
CA ASN A 323 2.89 -19.32 4.71
C ASN A 323 3.80 -18.56 5.68
N TYR A 324 4.29 -17.37 5.28
CA TYR A 324 5.05 -16.50 6.17
C TYR A 324 4.30 -16.21 7.47
N ASP A 325 3.00 -15.91 7.37
CA ASP A 325 2.18 -15.57 8.54
C ASP A 325 2.06 -16.74 9.50
N ILE A 326 1.85 -17.96 8.99
CA ILE A 326 1.84 -19.19 9.81
C ILE A 326 3.21 -19.44 10.45
N GLY A 327 4.29 -19.25 9.67
CA GLY A 327 5.66 -19.42 10.16
C GLY A 327 5.98 -18.51 11.34
N VAL A 328 5.53 -17.25 11.31
CA VAL A 328 5.72 -16.31 12.44
C VAL A 328 5.01 -16.78 13.71
N VAL A 329 3.82 -17.39 13.60
CA VAL A 329 3.13 -17.94 14.79
C VAL A 329 3.89 -19.17 15.35
N TYR A 330 4.48 -19.99 14.49
CA TYR A 330 5.37 -21.08 14.94
C TYR A 330 6.63 -20.55 15.63
N LEU A 331 7.22 -19.43 15.18
CA LEU A 331 8.31 -18.78 15.94
C LEU A 331 7.85 -18.39 17.35
N ALA A 332 6.65 -17.83 17.48
CA ALA A 332 6.10 -17.44 18.76
C ALA A 332 5.82 -18.63 19.70
N LEU A 333 5.58 -19.81 19.13
CA LEU A 333 5.49 -21.07 19.86
C LEU A 333 6.85 -21.62 20.31
N GLY A 334 7.95 -21.13 19.73
CA GLY A 334 9.30 -21.68 19.88
C GLY A 334 9.56 -22.90 19.01
N GLU A 335 8.75 -23.12 17.98
CA GLU A 335 8.83 -24.27 17.08
C GLU A 335 9.55 -23.87 15.76
N PHE A 336 10.85 -23.62 15.88
CA PHE A 336 11.66 -23.08 14.77
C PHE A 336 11.66 -24.00 13.54
N ASP A 337 11.68 -25.33 13.71
CA ASP A 337 11.68 -26.27 12.59
C ASP A 337 10.40 -26.13 11.75
N ASN A 338 9.24 -26.05 12.40
CA ASN A 338 7.98 -25.81 11.74
C ASN A 338 7.95 -24.42 11.07
N ALA A 339 8.48 -23.40 11.76
CA ALA A 339 8.54 -22.05 11.22
C ALA A 339 9.35 -22.00 9.91
N PHE A 340 10.55 -22.56 9.89
CA PHE A 340 11.41 -22.57 8.70
C PHE A 340 10.81 -23.37 7.54
N GLN A 341 10.10 -24.50 7.82
CA GLN A 341 9.36 -25.21 6.76
C GLN A 341 8.30 -24.34 6.09
N TYR A 342 7.63 -23.47 6.84
CA TYR A 342 6.66 -22.53 6.30
C TYR A 342 7.34 -21.37 5.58
N PHE A 343 8.49 -20.90 6.03
CA PHE A 343 9.26 -19.86 5.31
C PHE A 343 9.81 -20.36 3.98
N GLU A 344 10.23 -21.62 3.88
CA GLU A 344 10.61 -22.21 2.59
C GLU A 344 9.42 -22.21 1.59
N LYS A 345 8.22 -22.57 2.05
CA LYS A 345 7.01 -22.47 1.23
C LYS A 345 6.69 -21.02 0.83
N ALA A 346 6.94 -20.06 1.73
CA ALA A 346 6.76 -18.64 1.44
C ALA A 346 7.76 -18.15 0.36
N ILE A 347 9.01 -18.65 0.36
CA ILE A 347 10.00 -18.41 -0.71
C ILE A 347 9.48 -18.96 -2.04
N GLU A 348 9.05 -20.23 -2.08
CA GLU A 348 8.53 -20.88 -3.28
C GLU A 348 7.34 -20.12 -3.89
N LYS A 349 6.55 -19.44 -3.05
CA LYS A 349 5.39 -18.64 -3.44
C LYS A 349 5.70 -17.17 -3.65
N HIS A 350 6.95 -16.74 -3.47
CA HIS A 350 7.39 -15.34 -3.52
C HIS A 350 6.53 -14.41 -2.65
N GLU A 351 6.19 -14.84 -1.42
CA GLU A 351 5.32 -14.05 -0.54
C GLU A 351 5.99 -12.74 -0.11
N GLY A 352 5.33 -11.60 -0.40
CA GLY A 352 5.91 -10.26 -0.19
C GLY A 352 6.21 -9.95 1.29
N PHE A 353 5.44 -10.48 2.24
CA PHE A 353 5.72 -10.28 3.67
C PHE A 353 7.02 -10.94 4.15
N LEU A 354 7.55 -11.92 3.42
CA LEU A 354 8.85 -12.53 3.73
C LEU A 354 10.01 -11.50 3.66
N LEU A 355 9.87 -10.44 2.89
CA LEU A 355 10.84 -9.34 2.82
C LEU A 355 11.02 -8.61 4.14
N PHE A 356 10.08 -8.73 5.06
CA PHE A 356 10.15 -8.20 6.41
C PHE A 356 10.75 -9.20 7.41
N TRP A 357 11.41 -10.27 6.94
CA TRP A 357 11.98 -11.32 7.76
C TRP A 357 12.80 -10.80 8.95
N LYS A 358 13.68 -9.83 8.71
CA LYS A 358 14.55 -9.25 9.74
C LYS A 358 13.79 -8.58 10.88
N TYR A 359 12.53 -8.21 10.65
CA TYR A 359 11.68 -7.67 11.69
C TYR A 359 11.45 -8.65 12.84
N ASN A 360 11.52 -9.97 12.58
CA ASN A 360 11.34 -11.00 13.59
C ASN A 360 12.47 -11.04 14.62
N PHE A 361 13.69 -10.56 14.31
CA PHE A 361 14.82 -10.58 15.26
C PHE A 361 14.60 -9.78 16.54
N ARG A 362 13.68 -8.83 16.53
CA ARG A 362 13.33 -8.05 17.71
C ARG A 362 12.54 -8.85 18.73
N TYR A 363 11.81 -9.85 18.26
CA TYR A 363 11.03 -10.75 19.09
C TYR A 363 11.77 -12.04 19.38
N PHE A 364 12.60 -12.48 18.44
CA PHE A 364 13.32 -13.76 18.45
C PHE A 364 14.78 -13.51 18.06
N PRO A 365 15.59 -12.91 18.97
CA PRO A 365 16.98 -12.57 18.68
C PRO A 365 17.86 -13.78 18.37
N GLU A 366 17.50 -14.96 18.84
CA GLU A 366 18.17 -16.24 18.56
C GLU A 366 18.16 -16.65 17.10
N LEU A 367 17.24 -16.10 16.30
CA LEU A 367 17.21 -16.31 14.84
C LEU A 367 18.45 -15.80 14.14
N LYS A 368 19.17 -14.83 14.73
CA LYS A 368 20.41 -14.28 14.13
C LYS A 368 21.50 -15.33 14.04
N ASP A 369 21.54 -16.22 15.00
CA ASP A 369 22.56 -17.27 15.14
C ASP A 369 22.11 -18.61 14.49
N ASP A 370 20.89 -18.69 13.98
CA ASP A 370 20.38 -19.88 13.30
C ASP A 370 20.90 -19.90 11.85
N PRO A 371 21.66 -20.94 11.43
CA PRO A 371 22.25 -21.01 10.09
C PRO A 371 21.20 -21.01 8.95
N ARG A 372 19.98 -21.40 9.23
CA ARG A 372 18.88 -21.35 8.26
C ARG A 372 18.47 -19.92 7.90
N THR A 373 18.70 -18.98 8.82
CA THR A 373 18.45 -17.55 8.57
C THR A 373 19.32 -17.01 7.45
N GLU A 374 20.62 -17.33 7.44
CA GLU A 374 21.53 -16.93 6.37
C GLU A 374 21.08 -17.51 5.01
N GLN A 375 20.79 -18.81 4.98
CA GLN A 375 20.28 -19.48 3.77
C GLN A 375 18.99 -18.86 3.23
N LEU A 376 18.07 -18.49 4.14
CA LEU A 376 16.81 -17.83 3.77
C LEU A 376 17.07 -16.43 3.19
N LEU A 377 17.95 -15.65 3.80
CA LEU A 377 18.32 -14.30 3.32
C LEU A 377 19.03 -14.35 1.96
N GLU A 378 19.90 -15.35 1.74
CA GLU A 378 20.53 -15.59 0.43
C GLU A 378 19.49 -15.87 -0.66
N LYS A 379 18.49 -16.71 -0.38
CA LYS A 379 17.41 -17.03 -1.32
C LYS A 379 16.54 -15.81 -1.62
N ILE A 380 16.29 -14.94 -0.65
CA ILE A 380 15.55 -13.68 -0.85
C ILE A 380 16.39 -12.67 -1.63
N GLY A 381 17.72 -12.78 -1.59
CA GLY A 381 18.64 -11.89 -2.30
C GLY A 381 18.66 -10.46 -1.76
N THR A 382 18.27 -10.25 -0.49
CA THR A 382 18.33 -8.90 0.09
C THR A 382 19.78 -8.44 0.21
N PRO A 383 20.14 -7.24 -0.26
CA PRO A 383 21.51 -6.73 -0.24
C PRO A 383 22.02 -6.32 1.15
N TYR A 384 21.35 -6.74 2.22
CA TYR A 384 21.66 -6.31 3.57
C TYR A 384 22.84 -7.05 4.18
N GLN A 385 23.86 -6.29 4.55
CA GLN A 385 24.75 -6.63 5.66
C GLN A 385 24.08 -6.21 6.98
N TRP A 386 24.29 -6.98 8.04
CA TRP A 386 23.79 -6.78 9.41
C TRP A 386 24.36 -5.53 10.06
#